data_44b642edf4ba955696c21a4ea5199fdd
#
_entry.id   44b642edf4ba955696c21a4ea5199fdd
#
_cell.length_a   1.000
_cell.length_b   1.000
_cell.length_c   1.000
_cell.angle_alpha   90.00
_cell.angle_beta   90.00
_cell.angle_gamma   90.00
#
_symmetry.space_group_name_H-M   'P 1'
#
loop_
_entity.id
_entity.type
_entity.pdbx_description
1 polymer ?
#
loop_
_entity_poly.entity_id
_entity_poly.type
_entity_poly.pdbx_seq_one_letter_code
_entity_poly.pdbx_strand_id
1 'polypeptide(L)'
;MTKFDDIWEVATDAHGLITSAEARGLGVSNHELVEYARRGRLERVGHGVYRLARRVPEGADAYALAVRLAGPGAYLYGESVTALLGLAPTGPSRVFVATSRRVRRSLPDGVRVVRVPGGGPGALYDGIPSQRAADAIRSAEPVVGRTRLVEAAREGRRLGYLRGGELESLEEEYGDGEGA
;
A
#
# COMPACT_ATOMS: atom_id res chain seq x y z
N MET A 1 4.88 2.63 31.50
CA MET A 1 4.44 2.72 30.10
C MET A 1 2.93 2.73 30.10
N THR A 2 2.28 3.67 29.45
CA THR A 2 0.82 3.75 29.37
C THR A 2 0.33 2.99 28.14
N LYS A 3 -0.91 2.54 28.12
CA LYS A 3 -1.52 1.93 26.90
C LYS A 3 -1.40 2.83 25.66
N PHE A 4 -1.33 4.14 25.84
CA PHE A 4 -1.13 5.04 24.71
C PHE A 4 0.32 5.06 24.22
N ASP A 5 1.29 4.85 25.11
CA ASP A 5 2.69 4.71 24.70
C ASP A 5 2.87 3.47 23.81
N ASP A 6 2.19 2.38 24.15
CA ASP A 6 2.19 1.15 23.33
C ASP A 6 1.55 1.41 21.94
N ILE A 7 0.43 2.17 21.89
CA ILE A 7 -0.17 2.62 20.63
C ILE A 7 0.82 3.48 19.83
N TRP A 8 1.47 4.43 20.49
CA TRP A 8 2.42 5.34 19.87
C TRP A 8 3.57 4.60 19.21
N GLU A 9 4.16 3.63 19.92
CA GLU A 9 5.27 2.82 19.40
C GLU A 9 4.84 2.04 18.16
N VAL A 10 3.76 1.25 18.25
CA VAL A 10 3.25 0.46 17.11
C VAL A 10 2.84 1.34 15.94
N ALA A 11 2.16 2.46 16.19
CA ALA A 11 1.70 3.34 15.13
C ALA A 11 2.87 4.07 14.45
N THR A 12 3.92 4.44 15.19
CA THR A 12 5.09 5.11 14.63
C THR A 12 5.77 4.25 13.57
N ASP A 13 5.91 2.96 13.82
CA ASP A 13 6.50 1.99 12.88
C ASP A 13 5.53 1.64 11.73
N ALA A 14 4.29 2.09 11.80
CA ALA A 14 3.23 1.76 10.86
C ALA A 14 2.61 3.02 10.19
N HIS A 15 3.45 3.95 9.75
CA HIS A 15 3.04 5.18 9.07
C HIS A 15 2.11 6.08 9.93
N GLY A 16 2.26 6.02 11.24
CA GLY A 16 1.39 6.72 12.17
C GLY A 16 0.00 6.13 12.32
N LEU A 17 -0.25 4.93 11.78
CA LEU A 17 -1.56 4.30 11.71
C LEU A 17 -1.67 3.15 12.71
N ILE A 18 -2.86 2.98 13.28
CA ILE A 18 -3.23 1.82 14.09
C ILE A 18 -4.66 1.41 13.77
N THR A 19 -4.89 0.11 13.70
CA THR A 19 -6.24 -0.44 13.55
C THR A 19 -6.85 -0.79 14.92
N SER A 20 -8.17 -0.85 14.98
CA SER A 20 -8.87 -1.31 16.18
C SER A 20 -8.50 -2.76 16.56
N ALA A 21 -8.09 -3.58 15.59
CA ALA A 21 -7.65 -4.95 15.85
C ALA A 21 -6.27 -4.97 16.51
N GLU A 22 -5.31 -4.19 16.01
CA GLU A 22 -3.97 -4.03 16.61
C GLU A 22 -4.06 -3.45 18.01
N ALA A 23 -4.84 -2.37 18.19
CA ALA A 23 -5.06 -1.76 19.51
C ALA A 23 -5.64 -2.75 20.54
N ARG A 24 -6.56 -3.61 20.09
CA ARG A 24 -7.12 -4.66 20.95
C ARG A 24 -6.04 -5.67 21.35
N GLY A 25 -5.12 -6.01 20.47
CA GLY A 25 -3.93 -6.83 20.78
C GLY A 25 -3.05 -6.21 21.86
N LEU A 26 -3.02 -4.87 21.97
CA LEU A 26 -2.33 -4.12 23.02
C LEU A 26 -3.20 -3.93 24.29
N GLY A 27 -4.35 -4.56 24.37
CA GLY A 27 -5.29 -4.40 25.51
C GLY A 27 -6.04 -3.07 25.53
N VAL A 28 -6.11 -2.37 24.38
CA VAL A 28 -6.85 -1.12 24.22
C VAL A 28 -8.22 -1.41 23.61
N SER A 29 -9.28 -1.03 24.31
CA SER A 29 -10.65 -1.19 23.84
C SER A 29 -11.03 -0.15 22.79
N ASN A 30 -12.10 -0.44 22.03
CA ASN A 30 -12.67 0.54 21.10
C ASN A 30 -13.13 1.82 21.80
N HIS A 31 -13.61 1.72 23.04
CA HIS A 31 -14.00 2.88 23.84
C HIS A 31 -12.79 3.77 24.15
N GLU A 32 -11.67 3.18 24.55
CA GLU A 32 -10.43 3.93 24.80
C GLU A 32 -9.90 4.60 23.53
N LEU A 33 -9.99 3.93 22.36
CA LEU A 33 -9.62 4.55 21.07
C LEU A 33 -10.48 5.79 20.76
N VAL A 34 -11.79 5.71 21.00
CA VAL A 34 -12.70 6.85 20.81
C VAL A 34 -12.34 7.98 21.78
N GLU A 35 -12.01 7.67 23.04
CA GLU A 35 -11.57 8.66 24.03
C GLU A 35 -10.23 9.32 23.63
N TYR A 36 -9.27 8.56 23.11
CA TYR A 36 -8.02 9.13 22.58
C TYR A 36 -8.27 10.05 21.39
N ALA A 37 -9.21 9.69 20.52
CA ALA A 37 -9.59 10.54 19.38
C ALA A 37 -10.30 11.82 19.88
N ARG A 38 -11.22 11.72 20.82
CA ARG A 38 -11.92 12.88 21.43
C ARG A 38 -10.96 13.86 22.10
N ARG A 39 -9.90 13.33 22.71
CA ARG A 39 -8.83 14.13 23.36
C ARG A 39 -7.78 14.66 22.38
N GLY A 40 -7.95 14.47 21.08
CA GLY A 40 -7.02 14.94 20.06
C GLY A 40 -5.65 14.23 20.04
N ARG A 41 -5.56 13.02 20.62
CA ARG A 41 -4.35 12.19 20.56
C ARG A 41 -4.30 11.31 19.31
N LEU A 42 -5.47 10.87 18.87
CA LEU A 42 -5.68 10.14 17.62
C LEU A 42 -6.68 10.88 16.73
N GLU A 43 -6.63 10.61 15.46
CA GLU A 43 -7.63 11.01 14.46
C GLU A 43 -8.23 9.75 13.86
N ARG A 44 -9.55 9.65 13.83
CA ARG A 44 -10.22 8.56 13.12
C ARG A 44 -10.22 8.84 11.62
N VAL A 45 -9.42 8.09 10.87
CA VAL A 45 -9.25 8.29 9.41
C VAL A 45 -10.12 7.35 8.57
N GLY A 46 -10.80 6.39 9.20
CA GLY A 46 -11.72 5.49 8.55
C GLY A 46 -12.31 4.45 9.51
N HIS A 47 -13.04 3.48 8.96
CA HIS A 47 -13.67 2.44 9.76
C HIS A 47 -12.62 1.55 10.45
N GLY A 48 -12.50 1.70 11.78
CA GLY A 48 -11.55 0.95 12.60
C GLY A 48 -10.07 1.29 12.32
N VAL A 49 -9.79 2.44 11.71
CA VAL A 49 -8.43 2.92 11.45
C VAL A 49 -8.26 4.30 12.05
N TYR A 50 -7.18 4.46 12.81
CA TYR A 50 -6.82 5.69 13.51
C TYR A 50 -5.40 6.10 13.14
N ARG A 51 -5.13 7.40 13.18
CA ARG A 51 -3.82 8.01 12.94
C ARG A 51 -3.39 8.81 14.17
N LEU A 52 -2.08 8.86 14.43
CA LEU A 52 -1.50 9.78 15.41
C LEU A 52 -1.78 11.24 14.99
N ALA A 53 -2.51 11.99 15.82
CA ALA A 53 -3.04 13.31 15.45
C ALA A 53 -1.96 14.37 15.15
N ARG A 54 -0.75 14.20 15.70
CA ARG A 54 0.37 15.16 15.50
C ARG A 54 1.35 14.75 14.42
N ARG A 55 1.10 13.64 13.71
CA ARG A 55 1.93 13.22 12.60
C ARG A 55 1.50 13.95 11.33
N VAL A 56 2.46 14.63 10.69
CA VAL A 56 2.27 15.15 9.34
C VAL A 56 2.44 13.98 8.37
N PRO A 57 1.46 13.69 7.51
CA PRO A 57 1.58 12.62 6.51
C PRO A 57 2.73 12.90 5.54
N GLU A 58 3.52 11.88 5.24
CA GLU A 58 4.63 11.93 4.32
C GLU A 58 4.48 10.87 3.22
N GLY A 59 5.07 11.10 2.05
CA GLY A 59 5.30 10.17 0.96
C GLY A 59 4.41 8.91 0.91
N ALA A 60 4.87 7.85 1.53
CA ALA A 60 4.23 6.53 1.52
C ALA A 60 2.96 6.42 2.39
N ASP A 61 2.68 7.38 3.27
CA ASP A 61 1.58 7.29 4.24
C ASP A 61 0.19 7.14 3.58
N ALA A 62 0.00 7.74 2.41
CA ALA A 62 -1.25 7.60 1.65
C ALA A 62 -1.48 6.15 1.16
N TYR A 63 -0.42 5.46 0.74
CA TYR A 63 -0.47 4.06 0.33
C TYR A 63 -0.73 3.13 1.53
N ALA A 64 -0.04 3.37 2.65
CA ALA A 64 -0.26 2.63 3.89
C ALA A 64 -1.71 2.77 4.39
N LEU A 65 -2.24 4.01 4.36
CA LEU A 65 -3.62 4.28 4.73
C LEU A 65 -4.62 3.54 3.83
N ALA A 66 -4.44 3.58 2.52
CA ALA A 66 -5.32 2.91 1.57
C ALA A 66 -5.39 1.39 1.82
N VAL A 67 -4.25 0.74 2.05
CA VAL A 67 -4.17 -0.69 2.37
C VAL A 67 -4.91 -0.99 3.68
N ARG A 68 -4.70 -0.21 4.74
CA ARG A 68 -5.38 -0.41 6.03
C ARG A 68 -6.88 -0.17 5.95
N LEU A 69 -7.33 0.80 5.17
CA LEU A 69 -8.75 1.07 4.95
C LEU A 69 -9.44 -0.07 4.19
N ALA A 70 -8.76 -0.69 3.23
CA ALA A 70 -9.29 -1.85 2.52
C ALA A 70 -9.45 -3.10 3.42
N GLY A 71 -8.65 -3.19 4.50
CA GLY A 71 -8.82 -4.18 5.57
C GLY A 71 -7.80 -5.32 5.56
N PRO A 72 -7.99 -6.31 6.44
CA PRO A 72 -7.04 -7.41 6.60
C PRO A 72 -6.80 -8.18 5.30
N GLY A 73 -5.53 -8.45 4.99
CA GLY A 73 -5.10 -9.15 3.79
C GLY A 73 -5.11 -8.30 2.52
N ALA A 74 -5.40 -7.00 2.62
CA ALA A 74 -5.23 -6.07 1.52
C ALA A 74 -3.75 -5.72 1.32
N TYR A 75 -3.38 -5.41 0.08
CA TYR A 75 -2.02 -5.07 -0.31
C TYR A 75 -2.01 -4.09 -1.48
N LEU A 76 -0.96 -3.30 -1.58
CA LEU A 76 -0.76 -2.35 -2.66
C LEU A 76 -0.59 -3.07 -4.00
N TYR A 77 -1.18 -2.53 -5.08
CA TYR A 77 -1.32 -3.23 -6.35
C TYR A 77 -0.93 -2.38 -7.56
N GLY A 78 -0.34 -3.02 -8.57
CA GLY A 78 -0.10 -2.46 -9.90
C GLY A 78 0.66 -1.14 -9.89
N GLU A 79 0.08 -0.13 -10.55
CA GLU A 79 0.71 1.19 -10.69
C GLU A 79 1.02 1.88 -9.35
N SER A 80 0.28 1.56 -8.30
CA SER A 80 0.56 2.14 -6.98
C SER A 80 1.82 1.58 -6.35
N VAL A 81 2.19 0.33 -6.64
CA VAL A 81 3.49 -0.24 -6.25
C VAL A 81 4.60 0.41 -7.07
N THR A 82 4.45 0.52 -8.40
CA THR A 82 5.48 1.14 -9.25
C THR A 82 5.71 2.61 -8.87
N ALA A 83 4.65 3.32 -8.48
CA ALA A 83 4.74 4.69 -7.99
C ALA A 83 5.44 4.77 -6.61
N LEU A 84 5.08 3.91 -5.66
CA LEU A 84 5.73 3.84 -4.34
C LEU A 84 7.23 3.59 -4.48
N LEU A 85 7.63 2.71 -5.40
CA LEU A 85 9.03 2.34 -5.64
C LEU A 85 9.78 3.32 -6.56
N GLY A 86 9.12 4.34 -7.11
CA GLY A 86 9.71 5.29 -8.04
C GLY A 86 10.12 4.70 -9.39
N LEU A 87 9.48 3.59 -9.81
CA LEU A 87 9.84 2.87 -11.04
C LEU A 87 9.29 3.49 -12.31
N ALA A 88 8.19 4.21 -12.21
CA ALA A 88 7.60 4.92 -13.34
C ALA A 88 7.19 6.32 -12.90
N PRO A 89 7.29 7.33 -13.77
CA PRO A 89 6.82 8.68 -13.48
C PRO A 89 5.27 8.70 -13.55
N THR A 90 4.65 7.97 -12.64
CA THR A 90 3.20 7.97 -12.46
C THR A 90 2.89 8.78 -11.23
N GLY A 91 2.12 9.86 -11.38
CA GLY A 91 1.42 10.49 -10.29
C GLY A 91 0.01 9.90 -10.24
N PRO A 92 -0.20 8.72 -9.64
CA PRO A 92 -1.51 8.11 -9.66
C PRO A 92 -2.48 9.00 -8.90
N SER A 93 -3.51 9.47 -9.59
CA SER A 93 -4.63 10.19 -8.97
C SER A 93 -5.44 9.28 -8.02
N ARG A 94 -5.11 7.98 -8.01
CA ARG A 94 -5.79 6.94 -7.26
C ARG A 94 -4.78 5.93 -6.73
N VAL A 95 -5.07 5.40 -5.53
CA VAL A 95 -4.30 4.31 -4.93
C VAL A 95 -5.01 2.99 -5.19
N PHE A 96 -4.34 2.08 -5.88
CA PHE A 96 -4.85 0.74 -6.16
C PHE A 96 -4.41 -0.24 -5.08
N VAL A 97 -5.39 -0.91 -4.52
CA VAL A 97 -5.22 -1.91 -3.45
C VAL A 97 -5.90 -3.20 -3.89
N ALA A 98 -5.23 -4.33 -3.75
CA ALA A 98 -5.83 -5.63 -4.02
C ALA A 98 -6.19 -6.36 -2.74
N THR A 99 -7.21 -7.23 -2.83
CA THR A 99 -7.60 -8.15 -1.77
C THR A 99 -8.35 -9.35 -2.35
N SER A 100 -8.22 -10.51 -1.71
CA SER A 100 -9.03 -11.70 -2.05
C SER A 100 -10.47 -11.61 -1.56
N ARG A 101 -10.75 -10.71 -0.62
CA ARG A 101 -12.07 -10.56 0.03
C ARG A 101 -12.89 -9.46 -0.61
N ARG A 102 -14.22 -9.55 -0.49
CA ARG A 102 -15.11 -8.46 -0.87
C ARG A 102 -15.07 -7.35 0.18
N VAL A 103 -14.69 -6.15 -0.22
CA VAL A 103 -14.78 -4.94 0.61
C VAL A 103 -16.19 -4.38 0.51
N ARG A 104 -16.92 -4.33 1.63
CA ARG A 104 -18.30 -3.82 1.70
C ARG A 104 -18.39 -2.42 2.29
N ARG A 105 -17.31 -1.92 2.87
CA ARG A 105 -17.25 -0.58 3.47
C ARG A 105 -17.03 0.47 2.39
N SER A 106 -17.52 1.67 2.63
CA SER A 106 -17.20 2.83 1.80
C SER A 106 -15.72 3.19 2.02
N LEU A 107 -15.03 3.43 0.92
CA LEU A 107 -13.64 3.90 0.91
C LEU A 107 -13.60 5.33 0.33
N PRO A 108 -12.54 6.10 0.64
CA PRO A 108 -12.34 7.40 0.01
C PRO A 108 -12.26 7.29 -1.53
N ASP A 109 -12.69 8.33 -2.24
CA ASP A 109 -12.74 8.36 -3.70
C ASP A 109 -11.37 8.12 -4.38
N GLY A 110 -10.28 8.42 -3.69
CA GLY A 110 -8.92 8.16 -4.14
C GLY A 110 -8.47 6.70 -4.03
N VAL A 111 -9.25 5.80 -3.43
CA VAL A 111 -8.88 4.39 -3.26
C VAL A 111 -9.68 3.50 -4.20
N ARG A 112 -8.98 2.65 -4.94
CA ARG A 112 -9.58 1.63 -5.84
C ARG A 112 -9.20 0.24 -5.38
N VAL A 113 -10.21 -0.62 -5.25
CA VAL A 113 -10.01 -2.00 -4.84
C VAL A 113 -10.13 -2.94 -6.04
N VAL A 114 -9.09 -3.72 -6.23
CA VAL A 114 -9.05 -4.83 -7.21
C VAL A 114 -9.26 -6.13 -6.45
N ARG A 115 -10.21 -6.93 -6.87
CA ARG A 115 -10.43 -8.24 -6.28
C ARG A 115 -9.57 -9.28 -7.00
N VAL A 116 -8.64 -9.89 -6.26
CA VAL A 116 -7.75 -10.95 -6.75
C VAL A 116 -8.03 -12.23 -5.94
N PRO A 117 -8.90 -13.13 -6.43
CA PRO A 117 -9.22 -14.37 -5.73
C PRO A 117 -7.95 -15.20 -5.48
N GLY A 118 -7.75 -15.66 -4.24
CA GLY A 118 -6.54 -16.40 -3.86
C GLY A 118 -5.26 -15.57 -3.78
N GLY A 119 -5.32 -14.30 -4.16
CA GLY A 119 -4.18 -13.38 -4.08
C GLY A 119 -3.87 -12.93 -2.65
N GLY A 120 -2.61 -12.54 -2.46
CA GLY A 120 -2.09 -11.98 -1.22
C GLY A 120 -0.84 -11.15 -1.48
N PRO A 121 -0.29 -10.51 -0.45
CA PRO A 121 0.94 -9.76 -0.57
C PRO A 121 2.11 -10.68 -0.92
N GLY A 122 2.94 -10.27 -1.87
CA GLY A 122 4.16 -10.98 -2.27
C GLY A 122 5.43 -10.29 -1.78
N ALA A 123 5.31 -9.08 -1.26
CA ALA A 123 6.41 -8.26 -0.77
C ALA A 123 5.95 -7.31 0.35
N LEU A 124 6.92 -6.73 1.03
CA LEU A 124 6.74 -5.65 1.99
C LEU A 124 7.70 -4.52 1.59
N TYR A 125 7.15 -3.38 1.17
CA TYR A 125 7.92 -2.19 0.81
C TYR A 125 7.58 -1.06 1.76
N ASP A 126 8.59 -0.51 2.41
CA ASP A 126 8.41 0.52 3.45
C ASP A 126 7.34 0.13 4.50
N GLY A 127 7.35 -1.14 4.93
CA GLY A 127 6.35 -1.67 5.86
C GLY A 127 4.94 -1.86 5.29
N ILE A 128 4.72 -1.60 3.98
CA ILE A 128 3.41 -1.71 3.32
C ILE A 128 3.30 -3.05 2.59
N PRO A 129 2.33 -3.91 2.95
CA PRO A 129 2.04 -5.11 2.18
C PRO A 129 1.76 -4.76 0.72
N SER A 130 2.48 -5.39 -0.19
CA SER A 130 2.49 -5.01 -1.60
C SER A 130 2.59 -6.22 -2.52
N GLN A 131 2.14 -6.05 -3.75
CA GLN A 131 2.48 -6.94 -4.84
C GLN A 131 4.00 -6.89 -5.07
N ARG A 132 4.61 -7.98 -5.53
CA ARG A 132 6.03 -7.96 -5.93
C ARG A 132 6.23 -7.02 -7.12
N ALA A 133 7.38 -6.37 -7.19
CA ALA A 133 7.66 -5.37 -8.22
C ALA A 133 7.44 -5.89 -9.65
N ALA A 134 7.92 -7.10 -9.98
CA ALA A 134 7.71 -7.69 -11.29
C ALA A 134 6.23 -7.90 -11.62
N ASP A 135 5.45 -8.39 -10.67
CA ASP A 135 4.01 -8.61 -10.85
C ASP A 135 3.23 -7.29 -10.91
N ALA A 136 3.69 -6.29 -10.15
CA ALA A 136 3.11 -4.95 -10.16
C ALA A 136 3.34 -4.25 -11.52
N ILE A 137 4.53 -4.39 -12.11
CA ILE A 137 4.83 -3.87 -13.44
C ILE A 137 3.87 -4.48 -14.47
N ARG A 138 3.65 -5.80 -14.44
CA ARG A 138 2.66 -6.46 -15.32
C ARG A 138 1.26 -5.95 -15.10
N SER A 139 0.85 -5.83 -13.83
CA SER A 139 -0.49 -5.35 -13.47
C SER A 139 -0.73 -3.88 -13.81
N ALA A 140 0.32 -3.10 -14.04
CA ALA A 140 0.23 -1.70 -14.44
C ALA A 140 0.04 -1.52 -15.96
N GLU A 141 0.16 -2.57 -16.79
CA GLU A 141 0.05 -2.51 -18.26
C GLU A 141 -1.17 -1.74 -18.77
N PRO A 142 -2.39 -1.89 -18.23
CA PRO A 142 -3.55 -1.16 -18.73
C PRO A 142 -3.46 0.36 -18.58
N VAL A 143 -2.57 0.86 -17.72
CA VAL A 143 -2.44 2.28 -17.39
C VAL A 143 -1.12 2.84 -17.90
N VAL A 144 -0.07 2.03 -17.86
CA VAL A 144 1.31 2.41 -18.19
C VAL A 144 1.65 1.78 -19.56
N GLY A 145 1.94 2.57 -20.55
CA GLY A 145 2.30 2.04 -21.89
C GLY A 145 3.54 1.14 -21.86
N ARG A 146 3.64 0.20 -22.82
CA ARG A 146 4.70 -0.84 -22.90
C ARG A 146 6.13 -0.32 -22.73
N THR A 147 6.48 0.74 -23.44
CA THR A 147 7.82 1.37 -23.35
C THR A 147 8.16 1.77 -21.91
N ARG A 148 7.19 2.36 -21.19
CA ARG A 148 7.38 2.74 -19.79
C ARG A 148 7.46 1.55 -18.84
N LEU A 149 6.83 0.41 -19.19
CA LEU A 149 6.96 -0.81 -18.39
C LEU A 149 8.36 -1.38 -18.49
N VAL A 150 8.99 -1.33 -19.68
CA VAL A 150 10.39 -1.73 -19.86
C VAL A 150 11.33 -0.80 -19.08
N GLU A 151 11.09 0.51 -19.13
CA GLU A 151 11.85 1.48 -18.33
C GLU A 151 11.70 1.20 -16.81
N ALA A 152 10.47 0.95 -16.36
CA ALA A 152 10.19 0.58 -14.97
C ALA A 152 10.89 -0.73 -14.56
N ALA A 153 10.96 -1.72 -15.45
CA ALA A 153 11.67 -2.97 -15.19
C ALA A 153 13.19 -2.73 -15.07
N ARG A 154 13.78 -1.96 -15.96
CA ARG A 154 15.20 -1.58 -15.89
C ARG A 154 15.54 -0.85 -14.61
N GLU A 155 14.71 0.13 -14.24
CA GLU A 155 14.86 0.87 -12.99
C GLU A 155 14.68 -0.04 -11.76
N GLY A 156 13.68 -0.92 -11.79
CA GLY A 156 13.45 -1.93 -10.74
C GLY A 156 14.64 -2.87 -10.55
N ARG A 157 15.32 -3.25 -11.64
CA ARG A 157 16.55 -4.02 -11.55
C ARG A 157 17.70 -3.21 -10.96
N ARG A 158 17.85 -1.97 -11.40
CA ARG A 158 18.88 -1.05 -10.88
C ARG A 158 18.76 -0.82 -9.38
N LEU A 159 17.53 -0.68 -8.89
CA LEU A 159 17.22 -0.45 -7.47
C LEU A 159 17.16 -1.74 -6.63
N GLY A 160 17.32 -2.91 -7.24
CA GLY A 160 17.33 -4.19 -6.54
C GLY A 160 15.94 -4.78 -6.20
N TYR A 161 14.86 -4.26 -6.80
CA TYR A 161 13.51 -4.78 -6.60
C TYR A 161 13.18 -5.98 -7.48
N LEU A 162 13.90 -6.17 -8.59
CA LEU A 162 13.76 -7.33 -9.47
C LEU A 162 14.87 -8.36 -9.20
N ARG A 163 14.48 -9.62 -9.18
CA ARG A 163 15.39 -10.77 -9.07
C ARG A 163 15.99 -11.13 -10.42
N GLY A 164 17.00 -12.02 -10.44
CA GLY A 164 17.58 -12.53 -11.67
C GLY A 164 16.53 -13.15 -12.58
N GLY A 165 16.60 -12.85 -13.89
CA GLY A 165 15.66 -13.33 -14.91
C GLY A 165 14.33 -12.57 -15.00
N GLU A 166 13.95 -11.77 -14.01
CA GLU A 166 12.68 -11.01 -14.05
C GLU A 166 12.76 -9.82 -15.01
N LEU A 167 13.92 -9.17 -15.13
CA LEU A 167 14.11 -8.10 -16.11
C LEU A 167 14.02 -8.65 -17.54
N GLU A 168 14.77 -9.70 -17.82
CA GLU A 168 14.78 -10.35 -19.13
C GLU A 168 13.39 -10.80 -19.54
N SER A 169 12.63 -11.42 -18.62
CA SER A 169 11.24 -11.81 -18.85
C SER A 169 10.32 -10.62 -19.18
N LEU A 170 10.48 -9.49 -18.49
CA LEU A 170 9.69 -8.28 -18.74
C LEU A 170 10.11 -7.58 -20.04
N GLU A 171 11.39 -7.59 -20.39
CA GLU A 171 11.87 -7.05 -21.66
C GLU A 171 11.40 -7.90 -22.83
N GLU A 172 11.36 -9.23 -22.70
CA GLU A 172 10.80 -10.14 -23.70
C GLU A 172 9.29 -9.94 -23.87
N GLU A 173 8.56 -9.77 -22.76
CA GLU A 173 7.09 -9.57 -22.74
C GLU A 173 6.66 -8.22 -23.34
N TYR A 174 7.44 -7.15 -23.10
CA TYR A 174 7.07 -5.77 -23.47
C TYR A 174 8.00 -5.10 -24.47
N GLY A 175 9.20 -5.66 -24.73
CA GLY A 175 10.23 -5.05 -25.57
C GLY A 175 10.00 -5.16 -27.08
N ASP A 176 9.21 -6.10 -27.58
CA ASP A 176 8.99 -6.37 -29.01
C ASP A 176 8.02 -5.36 -29.70
N GLY A 177 7.86 -4.18 -29.14
CA GLY A 177 6.98 -3.12 -29.67
C GLY A 177 7.64 -2.10 -30.60
N GLU A 178 8.93 -2.19 -30.90
CA GLU A 178 9.62 -1.31 -31.88
C GLU A 178 9.85 -2.05 -33.17
N GLY A 179 8.82 -2.18 -34.00
CA GLY A 179 9.00 -2.77 -35.35
C GLY A 179 7.71 -3.13 -36.06
N ALA A 180 6.81 -2.18 -36.29
CA ALA A 180 5.87 -2.25 -37.41
C ALA A 180 5.39 -0.84 -37.79
#